data_df7ba941b80db2652b55cd62c445307b
#
_entry.id   df7ba941b80db2652b55cd62c445307b
#
_cell.length_a   1.000
_cell.length_b   1.000
_cell.length_c   1.000
_cell.angle_alpha   90.00
_cell.angle_beta   90.00
_cell.angle_gamma   90.00
#
_symmetry.space_group_name_H-M   'P 1'
#
loop_
_entity.id
_entity.type
_entity.pdbx_description
1 polymer ?
#
loop_
_entity_poly.entity_id
_entity_poly.type
_entity_poly.pdbx_seq_one_letter_code
_entity_poly.pdbx_strand_id
1 'polypeptide(L)'
;MGGSDLYFPDEPKGPSMKTKCPGPETEAKLAELSTVFDTKNAIFVADFYNSLGNYICDADGNILLDAYCQISSIALGYNNPELLKTTKTKEMSVALANRPALACFPSTDYYKILKEGLLSVAPEGLDKVYTAHTGSDANEMAFKAALLYQ
;
A
#
# COMPACT_ATOMS: atom_id res chain seq x y z
N MET A 1 14.92 11.75 -20.18
CA MET A 1 13.52 11.80 -19.75
C MET A 1 13.42 10.82 -18.60
N GLY A 2 13.13 11.29 -17.39
CA GLY A 2 13.06 10.45 -16.21
C GLY A 2 11.81 9.56 -16.28
N GLY A 3 11.91 8.30 -15.82
CA GLY A 3 10.81 7.33 -15.87
C GLY A 3 9.54 7.70 -15.09
N SER A 4 9.57 8.73 -14.23
CA SER A 4 8.40 9.23 -13.48
C SER A 4 7.36 9.91 -14.37
N ASP A 5 7.78 10.62 -15.43
CA ASP A 5 6.88 11.35 -16.32
C ASP A 5 5.91 10.44 -17.11
N LEU A 6 6.21 9.15 -17.17
CA LEU A 6 5.38 8.15 -17.88
C LEU A 6 4.16 7.71 -17.04
N TYR A 7 4.30 7.60 -15.72
CA TYR A 7 3.26 7.06 -14.85
C TYR A 7 2.51 8.13 -14.07
N PHE A 8 3.18 9.24 -13.75
CA PHE A 8 2.64 10.31 -12.93
C PHE A 8 2.94 11.67 -13.57
N PRO A 9 2.27 12.05 -14.68
CA PRO A 9 2.55 13.31 -15.39
C PRO A 9 2.35 14.55 -14.51
N ASP A 10 1.48 14.47 -13.51
CA ASP A 10 1.16 15.55 -12.58
C ASP A 10 1.83 15.40 -11.21
N GLU A 11 2.85 14.53 -11.09
CA GLU A 11 3.57 14.35 -9.83
C GLU A 11 4.23 15.67 -9.39
N PRO A 12 4.17 16.02 -8.09
CA PRO A 12 4.88 17.17 -7.57
C PRO A 12 6.38 17.09 -7.89
N LYS A 13 6.99 18.20 -8.29
CA LYS A 13 8.44 18.26 -8.60
C LYS A 13 9.34 18.27 -7.37
N GLY A 14 8.75 18.37 -6.19
CA GLY A 14 9.45 18.40 -4.91
C GLY A 14 8.50 18.64 -3.75
N PRO A 15 9.01 18.50 -2.51
CA PRO A 15 8.25 18.84 -1.30
C PRO A 15 7.82 20.31 -1.30
N SER A 16 6.66 20.59 -0.73
CA SER A 16 6.14 21.96 -0.57
C SER A 16 5.40 22.10 0.75
N MET A 17 5.85 23.01 1.59
CA MET A 17 5.29 23.25 2.92
C MET A 17 4.45 24.54 2.91
N LYS A 18 3.20 24.42 3.32
CA LYS A 18 2.30 25.56 3.55
C LYS A 18 2.25 25.94 5.02
N THR A 19 2.44 24.97 5.90
CA THR A 19 2.46 25.13 7.36
C THR A 19 3.65 24.37 7.95
N LYS A 20 3.86 24.48 9.27
CA LYS A 20 4.66 23.47 9.99
C LYS A 20 3.97 22.09 9.88
N CYS A 21 4.72 21.02 10.12
CA CYS A 21 4.16 19.67 10.21
C CYS A 21 4.45 19.09 11.62
N PRO A 22 3.41 18.71 12.39
CA PRO A 22 1.97 18.81 12.10
C PRO A 22 1.51 20.26 12.06
N GLY A 23 0.56 20.57 11.17
CA GLY A 23 -0.08 21.87 11.06
C GLY A 23 -1.43 21.91 11.80
N PRO A 24 -2.10 23.09 11.81
CA PRO A 24 -3.31 23.31 12.58
C PRO A 24 -4.49 22.40 12.23
N GLU A 25 -4.67 22.08 10.94
CA GLU A 25 -5.73 21.15 10.52
C GLU A 25 -5.43 19.72 11.00
N THR A 26 -4.18 19.30 10.90
CA THR A 26 -3.74 18.01 11.46
C THR A 26 -3.98 17.95 12.97
N GLU A 27 -3.57 18.99 13.71
CA GLU A 27 -3.75 19.04 15.16
C GLU A 27 -5.23 18.93 15.54
N ALA A 28 -6.12 19.67 14.86
CA ALA A 28 -7.56 19.63 15.08
C ALA A 28 -8.16 18.24 14.82
N LYS A 29 -7.82 17.64 13.68
CA LYS A 29 -8.29 16.30 13.31
C LYS A 29 -7.77 15.20 14.23
N LEU A 30 -6.53 15.28 14.68
CA LEU A 30 -5.98 14.35 15.67
C LEU A 30 -6.65 14.50 17.04
N ALA A 31 -6.98 15.72 17.46
CA ALA A 31 -7.71 15.96 18.69
C ALA A 31 -9.11 15.32 18.63
N GLU A 32 -9.83 15.49 17.52
CA GLU A 32 -11.12 14.84 17.29
C GLU A 32 -10.97 13.31 17.28
N LEU A 33 -10.02 12.78 16.50
CA LEU A 33 -9.78 11.33 16.39
C LEU A 33 -9.42 10.71 17.74
N SER A 34 -8.69 11.43 18.58
CA SER A 34 -8.25 10.94 19.90
C SER A 34 -9.39 10.62 20.84
N THR A 35 -10.60 11.11 20.56
CA THR A 35 -11.79 10.80 21.36
C THR A 35 -12.28 9.35 21.18
N VAL A 36 -11.88 8.70 20.07
CA VAL A 36 -12.33 7.35 19.70
C VAL A 36 -11.19 6.39 19.31
N PHE A 37 -9.97 6.90 19.17
CA PHE A 37 -8.80 6.14 18.72
C PHE A 37 -7.51 6.60 19.42
N ASP A 38 -6.56 5.70 19.65
CA ASP A 38 -5.24 6.06 20.19
C ASP A 38 -4.37 6.70 19.11
N THR A 39 -4.13 8.00 19.22
CA THR A 39 -3.38 8.80 18.24
C THR A 39 -1.92 9.03 18.61
N LYS A 40 -1.39 8.36 19.66
CA LYS A 40 -0.02 8.60 20.15
C LYS A 40 1.09 8.44 19.10
N ASN A 41 0.87 7.55 18.15
CA ASN A 41 1.84 7.26 17.08
C ASN A 41 1.52 8.00 15.76
N ALA A 42 0.44 8.78 15.71
CA ALA A 42 0.09 9.54 14.53
C ALA A 42 0.98 10.78 14.40
N ILE A 43 1.67 10.90 13.28
CA ILE A 43 2.58 12.02 12.98
C ILE A 43 1.79 13.19 12.38
N PHE A 44 0.92 12.90 11.42
CA PHE A 44 0.01 13.84 10.78
C PHE A 44 -1.21 13.10 10.24
N VAL A 45 -2.21 13.83 9.80
CA VAL A 45 -3.39 13.28 9.09
C VAL A 45 -3.14 13.40 7.60
N ALA A 46 -3.12 12.26 6.89
CA ALA A 46 -2.88 12.21 5.46
C ALA A 46 -4.14 12.52 4.65
N ASP A 47 -3.96 13.25 3.55
CA ASP A 47 -4.92 13.43 2.48
C ASP A 47 -4.53 12.52 1.30
N PHE A 48 -5.04 11.30 1.30
CA PHE A 48 -4.77 10.33 0.25
C PHE A 48 -5.37 10.69 -1.10
N TYR A 49 -6.38 11.55 -1.16
CA TYR A 49 -6.97 12.01 -2.42
C TYR A 49 -6.03 12.95 -3.20
N ASN A 50 -5.26 13.76 -2.47
CA ASN A 50 -4.31 14.71 -3.02
C ASN A 50 -2.85 14.21 -2.99
N SER A 51 -2.60 12.99 -2.52
CA SER A 51 -1.28 12.33 -2.60
C SER A 51 -1.07 11.76 -4.00
N LEU A 52 0.17 11.85 -4.56
CA LEU A 52 0.44 11.37 -5.91
C LEU A 52 1.90 10.93 -6.06
N GLY A 53 2.10 9.78 -6.68
CA GLY A 53 3.44 9.23 -6.93
C GLY A 53 4.23 9.03 -5.64
N ASN A 54 5.37 9.66 -5.53
CA ASN A 54 6.25 9.58 -4.36
C ASN A 54 5.90 10.57 -3.24
N TYR A 55 4.82 11.35 -3.41
CA TYR A 55 4.48 12.42 -2.48
C TYR A 55 3.17 12.18 -1.75
N ILE A 56 3.22 12.29 -0.41
CA ILE A 56 2.05 12.29 0.45
C ILE A 56 1.63 13.73 0.76
N CYS A 57 0.33 13.98 0.71
CA CYS A 57 -0.27 15.23 1.14
C CYS A 57 -0.81 15.09 2.58
N ASP A 58 -0.59 16.06 3.44
CA ASP A 58 -1.24 16.10 4.75
C ASP A 58 -2.53 16.95 4.74
N ALA A 59 -3.26 16.94 5.85
CA ALA A 59 -4.51 17.68 6.00
C ALA A 59 -4.34 19.20 5.87
N ASP A 60 -3.13 19.71 6.09
CA ASP A 60 -2.79 21.13 5.96
C ASP A 60 -2.37 21.50 4.52
N GLY A 61 -2.34 20.51 3.61
CA GLY A 61 -1.92 20.66 2.23
C GLY A 61 -0.42 20.77 2.03
N ASN A 62 0.38 20.35 3.01
CA ASN A 62 1.81 20.16 2.80
C ASN A 62 2.04 18.94 1.91
N ILE A 63 3.00 19.05 1.01
CA ILE A 63 3.44 17.96 0.12
C ILE A 63 4.79 17.47 0.63
N LEU A 64 4.85 16.22 1.05
CA LEU A 64 6.01 15.59 1.65
C LEU A 64 6.52 14.45 0.77
N LEU A 65 7.82 14.33 0.57
CA LEU A 65 8.39 13.14 -0.04
C LEU A 65 8.24 11.96 0.94
N ASP A 66 7.54 10.92 0.51
CA ASP A 66 7.31 9.75 1.34
C ASP A 66 8.34 8.65 1.06
N ALA A 67 9.35 8.54 1.93
CA ALA A 67 10.33 7.45 1.91
C ALA A 67 9.88 6.23 2.75
N TYR A 68 8.75 6.34 3.45
CA TYR A 68 8.19 5.27 4.28
C TYR A 68 7.24 4.35 3.51
N CYS A 69 6.60 4.88 2.47
CA CYS A 69 5.75 4.15 1.51
C CYS A 69 4.69 3.29 2.19
N GLN A 70 3.98 3.83 3.21
CA GLN A 70 3.00 3.08 4.00
C GLN A 70 3.54 1.73 4.51
N ILE A 71 4.68 1.78 5.19
CA ILE A 71 5.41 0.58 5.67
C ILE A 71 5.80 -0.33 4.48
N SER A 72 6.35 0.28 3.42
CA SER A 72 6.77 -0.39 2.18
C SER A 72 5.66 -1.14 1.43
N SER A 73 4.39 -0.77 1.64
CA SER A 73 3.24 -1.44 1.02
C SER A 73 2.76 -0.81 -0.29
N ILE A 74 3.22 0.42 -0.62
CA ILE A 74 2.86 1.12 -1.86
C ILE A 74 4.07 1.35 -2.77
N ALA A 75 4.76 0.29 -3.13
CA ALA A 75 5.97 0.36 -3.96
C ALA A 75 5.80 1.09 -5.31
N LEU A 76 4.57 1.22 -5.81
CA LEU A 76 4.24 1.91 -7.07
C LEU A 76 3.74 3.35 -6.87
N GLY A 77 3.85 3.88 -5.66
CA GLY A 77 3.43 5.24 -5.34
C GLY A 77 1.93 5.43 -5.11
N TYR A 78 1.58 6.63 -4.62
CA TYR A 78 0.19 7.03 -4.33
C TYR A 78 -0.60 7.21 -5.62
N ASN A 79 -1.85 6.78 -5.60
CA ASN A 79 -2.81 6.96 -6.68
C ASN A 79 -2.27 6.56 -8.06
N ASN A 80 -1.50 5.47 -8.12
CA ASN A 80 -0.98 4.95 -9.39
C ASN A 80 -2.13 4.73 -10.38
N PRO A 81 -2.10 5.36 -11.58
CA PRO A 81 -3.21 5.32 -12.54
C PRO A 81 -3.58 3.91 -12.99
N GLU A 82 -2.60 3.02 -13.16
CA GLU A 82 -2.86 1.65 -13.59
C GLU A 82 -3.51 0.82 -12.47
N LEU A 83 -3.11 1.04 -11.21
CA LEU A 83 -3.78 0.41 -10.08
C LEU A 83 -5.22 0.92 -9.94
N LEU A 84 -5.44 2.25 -10.03
CA LEU A 84 -6.80 2.82 -10.00
C LEU A 84 -7.67 2.30 -11.14
N LYS A 85 -7.11 2.09 -12.33
CA LYS A 85 -7.81 1.48 -13.46
C LYS A 85 -8.17 0.01 -13.17
N THR A 86 -7.22 -0.74 -12.58
CA THR A 86 -7.44 -2.14 -12.20
C THR A 86 -8.56 -2.31 -11.17
N THR A 87 -8.67 -1.41 -10.18
CA THR A 87 -9.75 -1.48 -9.18
C THR A 87 -11.16 -1.36 -9.79
N LYS A 88 -11.27 -0.80 -11.00
CA LYS A 88 -12.55 -0.63 -11.72
C LYS A 88 -12.89 -1.82 -12.61
N THR A 89 -12.04 -2.82 -12.70
CA THR A 89 -12.34 -4.04 -13.47
C THR A 89 -13.40 -4.90 -12.79
N LYS A 90 -14.10 -5.71 -13.56
CA LYS A 90 -15.11 -6.63 -13.04
C LYS A 90 -14.46 -7.67 -12.11
N GLU A 91 -13.29 -8.16 -12.47
CA GLU A 91 -12.52 -9.15 -11.72
C GLU A 91 -12.19 -8.63 -10.32
N MET A 92 -11.63 -7.42 -10.23
CA MET A 92 -11.30 -6.82 -8.94
C MET A 92 -12.55 -6.50 -8.12
N SER A 93 -13.60 -5.97 -8.76
CA SER A 93 -14.87 -5.69 -8.08
C SER A 93 -15.51 -6.95 -7.50
N VAL A 94 -15.47 -8.06 -8.25
CA VAL A 94 -15.95 -9.37 -7.77
C VAL A 94 -15.11 -9.89 -6.61
N ALA A 95 -13.78 -9.79 -6.70
CA ALA A 95 -12.88 -10.22 -5.63
C ALA A 95 -13.12 -9.42 -4.33
N LEU A 96 -13.27 -8.10 -4.43
CA LEU A 96 -13.54 -7.23 -3.28
C LEU A 96 -14.91 -7.51 -2.64
N ALA A 97 -15.96 -7.71 -3.47
CA ALA A 97 -17.32 -7.96 -2.98
C ALA A 97 -17.45 -9.33 -2.31
N ASN A 98 -16.84 -10.38 -2.87
CA ASN A 98 -16.96 -11.75 -2.38
C ASN A 98 -15.96 -12.10 -1.28
N ARG A 99 -14.85 -11.36 -1.14
CA ARG A 99 -13.82 -11.60 -0.12
C ARG A 99 -13.43 -13.08 -0.02
N PRO A 100 -12.93 -13.70 -1.10
CA PRO A 100 -12.78 -15.15 -1.17
C PRO A 100 -11.81 -15.69 -0.11
N ALA A 101 -12.21 -16.77 0.54
CA ALA A 101 -11.35 -17.53 1.46
C ALA A 101 -10.43 -18.45 0.64
N LEU A 102 -9.37 -17.90 0.05
CA LEU A 102 -8.54 -18.53 -0.97
C LEU A 102 -7.90 -19.86 -0.56
N ALA A 103 -7.66 -20.07 0.75
CA ALA A 103 -7.13 -21.35 1.24
C ALA A 103 -8.15 -22.48 1.17
N CYS A 104 -9.46 -22.17 1.27
CA CYS A 104 -10.55 -23.16 1.27
C CYS A 104 -11.29 -23.19 -0.07
N PHE A 105 -11.48 -22.01 -0.67
CA PHE A 105 -12.25 -21.80 -1.90
C PHE A 105 -11.46 -20.92 -2.87
N PRO A 106 -10.33 -21.43 -3.43
CA PRO A 106 -9.55 -20.65 -4.39
C PRO A 106 -10.39 -20.34 -5.64
N SER A 107 -10.21 -19.16 -6.20
CA SER A 107 -10.87 -18.79 -7.46
C SER A 107 -10.32 -19.63 -8.63
N THR A 108 -11.08 -19.73 -9.69
CA THR A 108 -10.72 -20.53 -10.87
C THR A 108 -9.45 -20.06 -11.56
N ASP A 109 -9.10 -18.79 -11.41
CA ASP A 109 -7.91 -18.13 -11.96
C ASP A 109 -6.75 -18.01 -10.95
N TYR A 110 -6.94 -18.46 -9.71
CA TYR A 110 -5.94 -18.26 -8.65
C TYR A 110 -4.58 -18.89 -8.98
N TYR A 111 -4.58 -20.06 -9.59
CA TYR A 111 -3.34 -20.69 -10.07
C TYR A 111 -2.59 -19.78 -11.04
N LYS A 112 -3.31 -19.19 -12.01
CA LYS A 112 -2.72 -18.31 -13.01
C LYS A 112 -2.16 -17.04 -12.37
N ILE A 113 -2.91 -16.43 -11.44
CA ILE A 113 -2.46 -15.25 -10.69
C ILE A 113 -1.15 -15.53 -9.95
N LEU A 114 -1.05 -16.66 -9.25
CA LEU A 114 0.18 -17.03 -8.54
C LEU A 114 1.33 -17.36 -9.49
N LYS A 115 1.07 -18.14 -10.53
CA LYS A 115 2.10 -18.63 -11.45
C LYS A 115 2.67 -17.52 -12.34
N GLU A 116 1.81 -16.72 -12.95
CA GLU A 116 2.20 -15.66 -13.88
C GLU A 116 2.51 -14.35 -13.18
N GLY A 117 1.91 -14.10 -12.03
CA GLY A 117 2.19 -12.92 -11.21
C GLY A 117 3.39 -13.13 -10.30
N LEU A 118 3.20 -13.76 -9.14
CA LEU A 118 4.24 -13.85 -8.10
C LEU A 118 5.41 -14.74 -8.47
N LEU A 119 5.16 -15.96 -8.97
CA LEU A 119 6.22 -16.92 -9.25
C LEU A 119 7.05 -16.57 -10.49
N SER A 120 6.54 -15.70 -11.36
CA SER A 120 7.30 -15.24 -12.54
C SER A 120 8.55 -14.42 -12.17
N VAL A 121 8.55 -13.82 -10.98
CA VAL A 121 9.65 -13.00 -10.45
C VAL A 121 10.30 -13.61 -9.20
N ALA A 122 9.90 -14.82 -8.82
CA ALA A 122 10.47 -15.52 -7.69
C ALA A 122 11.93 -15.96 -7.99
N PRO A 123 12.81 -16.01 -6.98
CA PRO A 123 14.13 -16.60 -7.13
C PRO A 123 14.06 -18.07 -7.57
N GLU A 124 15.09 -18.53 -8.29
CA GLU A 124 15.20 -19.92 -8.75
C GLU A 124 15.08 -20.90 -7.56
N GLY A 125 14.31 -21.96 -7.75
CA GLY A 125 14.05 -22.97 -6.71
C GLY A 125 12.90 -22.65 -5.76
N LEU A 126 12.33 -21.43 -5.78
CA LEU A 126 11.14 -21.05 -5.02
C LEU A 126 9.90 -21.16 -5.88
N ASP A 127 9.25 -22.32 -5.86
CA ASP A 127 8.11 -22.67 -6.73
C ASP A 127 6.77 -22.76 -6.03
N LYS A 128 6.72 -22.43 -4.72
CA LYS A 128 5.54 -22.45 -3.88
C LYS A 128 5.27 -21.07 -3.28
N VAL A 129 3.99 -20.75 -3.12
CA VAL A 129 3.53 -19.51 -2.49
C VAL A 129 2.68 -19.83 -1.27
N TYR A 130 2.99 -19.16 -0.18
CA TYR A 130 2.12 -19.07 1.00
C TYR A 130 1.70 -17.61 1.15
N THR A 131 0.40 -17.33 1.15
CA THR A 131 -0.13 -15.98 1.31
C THR A 131 -0.47 -15.69 2.76
N ALA A 132 -0.14 -14.49 3.23
CA ALA A 132 -0.43 -14.01 4.57
C ALA A 132 -1.13 -12.65 4.53
N HIS A 133 -1.74 -12.22 5.62
CA HIS A 133 -2.52 -10.97 5.66
C HIS A 133 -1.63 -9.73 5.75
N THR A 134 -0.45 -9.85 6.35
CA THR A 134 0.49 -8.74 6.55
C THR A 134 1.93 -9.22 6.36
N GLY A 135 2.86 -8.27 6.19
CA GLY A 135 4.30 -8.57 6.20
C GLY A 135 4.76 -9.20 7.52
N SER A 136 4.18 -8.81 8.65
CA SER A 136 4.47 -9.41 9.96
C SER A 136 4.04 -10.87 10.01
N ASP A 137 2.84 -11.19 9.53
CA ASP A 137 2.36 -12.59 9.44
C ASP A 137 3.25 -13.42 8.52
N ALA A 138 3.65 -12.87 7.37
CA ALA A 138 4.54 -13.55 6.43
C ALA A 138 5.90 -13.87 7.06
N ASN A 139 6.50 -12.91 7.77
CA ASN A 139 7.75 -13.13 8.50
C ASN A 139 7.59 -14.19 9.62
N GLU A 140 6.51 -14.12 10.40
CA GLU A 140 6.23 -15.10 11.44
C GLU A 140 6.13 -16.52 10.87
N MET A 141 5.43 -16.67 9.74
CA MET A 141 5.32 -17.97 9.05
C MET A 141 6.66 -18.46 8.54
N ALA A 142 7.50 -17.56 8.00
CA ALA A 142 8.84 -17.91 7.54
C ALA A 142 9.73 -18.40 8.71
N PHE A 143 9.70 -17.73 9.87
CA PHE A 143 10.42 -18.17 11.06
C PHE A 143 9.93 -19.53 11.57
N LYS A 144 8.60 -19.73 11.63
CA LYS A 144 8.02 -21.03 12.03
C LYS A 144 8.42 -22.15 11.07
N ALA A 145 8.39 -21.88 9.76
CA ALA A 145 8.84 -22.88 8.76
C ALA A 145 10.31 -23.25 8.94
N ALA A 146 11.18 -22.25 9.15
CA ALA A 146 12.60 -22.49 9.38
C ALA A 146 12.85 -23.33 10.65
N LEU A 147 12.13 -23.07 11.75
CA LEU A 147 12.23 -23.84 12.99
C LEU A 147 11.72 -25.28 12.85
N LEU A 148 10.70 -25.50 12.02
CA LEU A 148 10.15 -26.85 11.80
C LEU A 148 11.00 -27.70 10.83
N TYR A 149 11.85 -27.04 10.03
CA TYR A 149 12.72 -27.74 9.07
C TYR A 149 14.01 -28.28 9.70
N GLN A 150 14.37 -27.84 10.91
CA GLN A 150 15.51 -28.35 11.68
C GLN A 150 15.17 -29.70 12.31
#